data_5c86a7f56ce414832ae745347d39a4a9
#
_entry.id   5c86a7f56ce414832ae745347d39a4a9
#
_cell.length_a   1.000
_cell.length_b   1.000
_cell.length_c   1.000
_cell.angle_alpha   90.00
_cell.angle_beta   90.00
_cell.angle_gamma   90.00
#
_symmetry.space_group_name_H-M   'P 1'
#
loop_
_entity.id
_entity.type
_entity.pdbx_description
1 polymer ?
#
loop_
_entity_poly.entity_id
_entity_poly.type
_entity_poly.pdbx_seq_one_letter_code
_entity_poly.pdbx_strand_id
1 'polypeptide(L)' 'MDTIQRVRELANERNLTLSKLAELCNLPQSTIKNTARRKGQLSVETLEQICRGLGISW' A
#
# COMPACT_ATOMS: atom_id res chain seq x y z
N MET A 1 -10.94 -4.03 -9.89
CA MET A 1 -9.91 -3.04 -9.56
C MET A 1 -8.83 -3.70 -8.71
N ASP A 2 -7.59 -3.51 -9.09
CA ASP A 2 -6.48 -4.07 -8.32
C ASP A 2 -6.25 -3.27 -7.05
N THR A 3 -6.04 -3.95 -5.94
CA THR A 3 -5.80 -3.32 -4.65
C THR A 3 -4.53 -2.47 -4.68
N ILE A 4 -3.48 -2.97 -5.35
CA ILE A 4 -2.23 -2.21 -5.48
C ILE A 4 -2.43 -0.93 -6.28
N GLN A 5 -3.31 -0.94 -7.27
CA GLN A 5 -3.61 0.26 -8.05
C GLN A 5 -4.26 1.33 -7.16
N ARG A 6 -5.17 0.92 -6.30
CA ARG A 6 -5.79 1.85 -5.33
C ARG A 6 -4.74 2.42 -4.38
N VAL A 7 -3.82 1.59 -3.92
CA VAL A 7 -2.72 2.05 -3.06
C VAL A 7 -1.84 3.05 -3.79
N ARG A 8 -1.55 2.80 -5.07
CA ARG A 8 -0.78 3.74 -5.89
C ARG A 8 -1.48 5.09 -6.03
N GLU A 9 -2.79 5.06 -6.22
CA GLU A 9 -3.57 6.29 -6.30
C GLU A 9 -3.49 7.09 -5.00
N LEU A 10 -3.64 6.41 -3.87
CA LEU A 10 -3.54 7.03 -2.56
C LEU A 10 -2.15 7.64 -2.32
N ALA A 11 -1.11 6.93 -2.73
CA ALA A 11 0.24 7.44 -2.62
C ALA A 11 0.44 8.66 -3.51
N ASN A 12 -0.05 8.59 -4.73
CA ASN A 12 0.09 9.67 -5.70
C ASN A 12 -0.64 10.95 -5.24
N GLU A 13 -1.81 10.81 -4.65
CA GLU A 13 -2.55 11.93 -4.09
C GLU A 13 -1.75 12.66 -3.00
N ARG A 14 -0.86 11.94 -2.34
CA ARG A 14 -0.03 12.46 -1.26
C ARG A 14 1.40 12.77 -1.70
N ASN A 15 1.67 12.70 -3.00
CA ASN A 15 3.01 12.90 -3.58
C ASN A 15 4.04 11.95 -3.00
N LEU A 16 3.64 10.69 -2.77
CA LEU A 16 4.51 9.65 -2.23
C LEU A 16 4.77 8.58 -3.27
N THR A 17 5.96 7.98 -3.19
CA THR A 17 6.23 6.75 -3.93
C THR A 17 5.72 5.56 -3.12
N LEU A 18 5.59 4.39 -3.76
CA LEU A 18 5.20 3.18 -3.04
C LEU A 18 6.19 2.83 -1.94
N SER A 19 7.48 3.02 -2.19
CA SER A 19 8.51 2.79 -1.17
C SER A 19 8.31 3.70 0.03
N LYS A 20 8.04 4.97 -0.22
CA LYS A 20 7.81 5.95 0.85
C LYS A 20 6.53 5.64 1.62
N LEU A 21 5.49 5.24 0.89
CA LEU A 21 4.24 4.81 1.51
C LEU A 21 4.46 3.63 2.45
N ALA A 22 5.24 2.64 2.00
CA ALA A 22 5.56 1.47 2.83
C ALA A 22 6.30 1.88 4.10
N GLU A 23 7.23 2.82 4.01
CA GLU A 23 7.94 3.33 5.19
C GLU A 23 6.98 3.98 6.18
N LEU A 24 6.08 4.82 5.68
CA LEU A 24 5.10 5.50 6.53
C LEU A 24 4.13 4.53 7.20
N CYS A 25 3.80 3.46 6.51
CA CYS A 25 2.90 2.43 7.02
C CYS A 25 3.62 1.35 7.82
N ASN A 26 4.94 1.51 8.01
CA ASN A 26 5.76 0.56 8.76
C ASN A 26 5.76 -0.83 8.13
N LEU A 27 5.71 -0.89 6.80
CA LEU A 27 5.71 -2.13 6.04
C LEU A 27 7.08 -2.37 5.42
N PRO A 28 7.53 -3.64 5.35
CA PRO A 28 8.74 -3.95 4.61
C PRO A 28 8.52 -3.78 3.11
N GLN A 29 9.55 -3.32 2.39
CA GLN A 29 9.44 -3.14 0.95
C GLN A 29 9.14 -4.45 0.21
N SER A 30 9.57 -5.58 0.79
CA SER A 30 9.27 -6.90 0.22
C SER A 30 7.76 -7.14 0.12
N THR A 31 6.96 -6.59 1.02
CA THR A 31 5.50 -6.71 0.97
C THR A 31 4.94 -6.08 -0.30
N ILE A 32 5.44 -4.92 -0.68
CA ILE A 32 5.01 -4.23 -1.91
C ILE A 32 5.44 -5.03 -3.14
N LYS A 33 6.67 -5.55 -3.16
CA LYS A 33 7.15 -6.37 -4.26
C LYS A 33 6.35 -7.66 -4.40
N ASN A 34 6.03 -8.30 -3.28
CA ASN A 34 5.22 -9.53 -3.28
C ASN A 34 3.80 -9.27 -3.78
N THR A 35 3.25 -8.10 -3.50
CA THR A 35 1.93 -7.71 -4.00
C THR A 35 1.93 -7.66 -5.52
N ALA A 36 2.97 -7.11 -6.12
CA ALA A 36 3.10 -7.06 -7.58
C ALA A 36 3.11 -8.47 -8.17
N ARG A 37 3.72 -9.44 -7.48
CA ARG A 37 3.75 -10.84 -7.90
C ARG A 37 2.39 -11.53 -7.76
N ARG A 38 1.55 -11.06 -6.86
CA ARG A 38 0.22 -11.62 -6.59
C ARG A 38 -0.89 -10.91 -7.37
N LYS A 39 -0.58 -10.41 -8.55
CA LYS A 39 -1.53 -9.74 -9.44
C LYS A 39 -2.19 -8.52 -8.79
N GLY A 40 -1.46 -7.84 -7.94
CA GLY A 40 -1.93 -6.61 -7.33
C GLY A 40 -2.86 -6.78 -6.14
N GLN A 41 -2.93 -7.96 -5.55
CA GLN A 41 -3.76 -8.22 -4.39
C GLN A 41 -2.97 -8.10 -3.09
N LEU A 42 -3.53 -7.39 -2.13
CA LEU A 42 -2.96 -7.24 -0.81
C LEU A 42 -3.76 -8.05 0.21
N SER A 43 -3.08 -8.54 1.25
CA SER A 43 -3.77 -9.18 2.36
C SER A 43 -4.55 -8.13 3.16
N VAL A 44 -5.57 -8.59 3.89
CA VAL A 44 -6.37 -7.72 4.75
C VAL A 44 -5.49 -7.02 5.79
N GLU A 45 -4.53 -7.73 6.35
CA GLU A 45 -3.59 -7.18 7.33
C GLU A 45 -2.79 -6.02 6.73
N THR A 46 -2.29 -6.19 5.52
CA THR A 46 -1.54 -5.15 4.82
C THR A 46 -2.41 -3.93 4.55
N LEU A 47 -3.66 -4.15 4.12
CA LEU A 47 -4.61 -3.06 3.90
C LEU A 47 -4.89 -2.29 5.18
N GLU A 48 -5.10 -2.98 6.29
CA GLU A 48 -5.31 -2.34 7.58
C GLU A 48 -4.10 -1.50 7.99
N GLN A 49 -2.91 -2.03 7.76
CA GLN A 49 -1.67 -1.32 8.08
C GLN A 49 -1.55 -0.02 7.27
N ILE A 50 -1.89 -0.08 5.99
CA ILE A 50 -1.88 1.08 5.12
C ILE A 50 -2.90 2.11 5.59
N CYS A 51 -4.10 1.68 5.90
CA CYS A 51 -5.16 2.57 6.39
C CYS A 51 -4.73 3.29 7.65
N ARG A 52 -4.13 2.58 8.59
CA ARG A 52 -3.62 3.18 9.84
C ARG A 52 -2.49 4.16 9.57
N GLY A 53 -1.59 3.80 8.67
CA GLY A 53 -0.46 4.67 8.32
C GLY A 53 -0.89 5.96 7.65
N LEU A 54 -1.94 5.92 6.84
CA LEU A 54 -2.46 7.07 6.14
C LEU A 54 -3.59 7.79 6.88
N GLY A 55 -4.11 7.19 7.94
CA GLY A 55 -5.23 7.76 8.70
C GLY A 55 -6.54 7.77 7.93
N ILE A 56 -6.77 6.77 7.09
CA ILE A 56 -7.96 6.66 6.26
C ILE A 56 -8.70 5.36 6.55
N SER A 57 -9.95 5.27 6.10
CA SER A 57 -10.67 4.00 6.07
C SER A 57 -10.71 3.49 4.64
N TRP A 58 -10.68 2.19 4.52
CA TRP A 58 -10.66 1.54 3.19
C TRP A 58 -12.08 1.37 2.58
#